data_96f3a1b41ae673c37047b205f6f96dd5
#
_entry.id   96f3a1b41ae673c37047b205f6f96dd5
#
_cell.length_a   1.000
_cell.length_b   1.000
_cell.length_c   1.000
_cell.angle_alpha   90.00
_cell.angle_beta   90.00
_cell.angle_gamma   90.00
#
_symmetry.space_group_name_H-M   'P 1'
#
loop_
_entity.id
_entity.type
_entity.pdbx_description
1 polymer ?
#
loop_
_entity_poly.entity_id
_entity_poly.type
_entity_poly.pdbx_seq_one_letter_code
_entity_poly.pdbx_strand_id
1 'polypeptide(L)'
;MSARRKKRKKASAARRIALFALVVLVGGYAVLAATAVWFVHHPREWIKQKEESMPGFLVSALLWNGNGLGDITDALDITGTDSVYEYDEEAPSGSVFFAGAPKRTGDVQPADIKVLDRGEFAVGWSPSLRRPVWCAYHVTPDVLYQTGQRPNFSKDKEAANSPAPGDYTRSGYDRGHMVPNHAIESRYGTDDQKKTFLMSNIAPQTPALNQGVWRNVEHRIADFWPAKYGEIWVIVGTIPNRRGETLSGTDIEIPGRFYQVIVAQEGMDVRALAVVFDQHVPWREWAARNIVSIDELEEEAGLDFLPDLPTFIQNPLEAETPSRLWPIRARDVFRLILLNLE
;
A
#
# COMPACT_ATOMS: atom_id res chain seq x y z
N MET A 1 7.40 -61.07 -30.61
CA MET A 1 8.26 -60.15 -29.86
C MET A 1 8.36 -58.70 -30.43
N SER A 2 7.88 -58.43 -31.65
CA SER A 2 8.12 -57.15 -32.38
C SER A 2 7.21 -55.97 -31.96
N ALA A 3 5.91 -56.18 -31.71
CA ALA A 3 4.96 -55.11 -31.46
C ALA A 3 5.14 -54.44 -30.07
N ARG A 4 5.47 -55.17 -29.01
CA ARG A 4 5.73 -54.67 -27.67
C ARG A 4 6.99 -53.80 -27.60
N ARG A 5 7.99 -54.07 -28.39
CA ARG A 5 9.26 -53.32 -28.48
C ARG A 5 9.08 -51.99 -29.21
N LYS A 6 8.22 -51.94 -30.26
CA LYS A 6 7.83 -50.72 -30.99
C LYS A 6 7.00 -49.77 -30.11
N LYS A 7 6.06 -50.29 -29.29
CA LYS A 7 5.24 -49.51 -28.36
C LYS A 7 6.09 -48.87 -27.25
N ARG A 8 7.08 -49.60 -26.69
CA ARG A 8 8.03 -49.08 -25.70
C ARG A 8 8.94 -47.96 -26.25
N LYS A 9 9.43 -48.12 -27.52
CA LYS A 9 10.26 -47.09 -28.18
C LYS A 9 9.45 -45.80 -28.46
N LYS A 10 8.19 -45.91 -28.91
CA LYS A 10 7.30 -44.73 -29.12
C LYS A 10 6.98 -44.02 -27.81
N ALA A 11 6.71 -44.73 -26.72
CA ALA A 11 6.46 -44.15 -25.40
C ALA A 11 7.70 -43.45 -24.83
N SER A 12 8.91 -43.98 -25.07
CA SER A 12 10.17 -43.38 -24.67
C SER A 12 10.49 -42.11 -25.47
N ALA A 13 10.19 -42.10 -26.78
CA ALA A 13 10.34 -40.90 -27.62
C ALA A 13 9.37 -39.81 -27.24
N ALA A 14 8.08 -40.13 -27.01
CA ALA A 14 7.07 -39.17 -26.54
C ALA A 14 7.43 -38.56 -25.18
N ARG A 15 7.97 -39.36 -24.22
CA ARG A 15 8.46 -38.85 -22.94
C ARG A 15 9.63 -37.86 -23.09
N ARG A 16 10.57 -38.17 -24.01
CA ARG A 16 11.72 -37.27 -24.28
C ARG A 16 11.27 -35.94 -24.90
N ILE A 17 10.32 -35.98 -25.83
CA ILE A 17 9.73 -34.79 -26.46
C ILE A 17 8.98 -33.97 -25.40
N ALA A 18 8.18 -34.61 -24.56
CA ALA A 18 7.46 -33.94 -23.50
C ALA A 18 8.42 -33.29 -22.45
N LEU A 19 9.49 -34.02 -22.09
CA LEU A 19 10.52 -33.48 -21.20
C LEU A 19 11.27 -32.31 -21.83
N PHE A 20 11.63 -32.43 -23.11
CA PHE A 20 12.27 -31.31 -23.83
C PHE A 20 11.35 -30.11 -23.95
N ALA A 21 10.06 -30.29 -24.29
CA ALA A 21 9.07 -29.23 -24.33
C ALA A 21 8.90 -28.58 -22.95
N LEU A 22 8.88 -29.36 -21.86
CA LEU A 22 8.81 -28.85 -20.50
C LEU A 22 10.06 -28.00 -20.14
N VAL A 23 11.26 -28.47 -20.50
CA VAL A 23 12.52 -27.74 -20.25
C VAL A 23 12.54 -26.43 -21.04
N VAL A 24 12.07 -26.43 -22.30
CA VAL A 24 11.99 -25.22 -23.12
C VAL A 24 10.95 -24.24 -22.54
N LEU A 25 9.78 -24.73 -22.09
CA LEU A 25 8.75 -23.91 -21.45
C LEU A 25 9.24 -23.31 -20.13
N VAL A 26 9.85 -24.12 -19.26
CA VAL A 26 10.38 -23.67 -17.98
C VAL A 26 11.55 -22.69 -18.18
N GLY A 27 12.46 -23.00 -19.11
CA GLY A 27 13.57 -22.10 -19.44
C GLY A 27 13.07 -20.78 -20.07
N GLY A 28 12.11 -20.86 -20.99
CA GLY A 28 11.47 -19.68 -21.58
C GLY A 28 10.77 -18.82 -20.55
N TYR A 29 10.04 -19.43 -19.61
CA TYR A 29 9.41 -18.70 -18.51
C TYR A 29 10.44 -18.07 -17.56
N ALA A 30 11.53 -18.79 -17.24
CA ALA A 30 12.59 -18.23 -16.40
C ALA A 30 13.26 -16.99 -17.02
N VAL A 31 13.50 -17.01 -18.35
CA VAL A 31 14.01 -15.86 -19.08
C VAL A 31 12.99 -14.71 -19.07
N LEU A 32 11.71 -15.00 -19.32
CA LEU A 32 10.65 -14.00 -19.27
C LEU A 32 10.54 -13.38 -17.86
N ALA A 33 10.58 -14.21 -16.82
CA ALA A 33 10.52 -13.77 -15.45
C ALA A 33 11.71 -12.86 -15.08
N ALA A 34 12.93 -13.26 -15.42
CA ALA A 34 14.13 -12.46 -15.19
C ALA A 34 14.08 -11.11 -15.96
N THR A 35 13.60 -11.13 -17.21
CA THR A 35 13.44 -9.91 -18.01
C THR A 35 12.35 -9.03 -17.43
N ALA A 36 11.26 -9.60 -16.94
CA ALA A 36 10.16 -8.86 -16.34
C ALA A 36 10.58 -8.20 -15.02
N VAL A 37 11.30 -8.90 -14.15
CA VAL A 37 11.88 -8.34 -12.93
C VAL A 37 12.86 -7.21 -13.27
N TRP A 38 13.78 -7.44 -14.20
CA TRP A 38 14.69 -6.39 -14.67
C TRP A 38 13.94 -5.17 -15.21
N PHE A 39 12.88 -5.37 -16.00
CA PHE A 39 12.08 -4.29 -16.59
C PHE A 39 11.41 -3.43 -15.51
N VAL A 40 10.78 -4.02 -14.51
CA VAL A 40 10.04 -3.28 -13.47
C VAL A 40 10.96 -2.56 -12.47
N HIS A 41 12.23 -2.97 -12.36
CA HIS A 41 13.22 -2.28 -11.53
C HIS A 41 13.83 -1.02 -12.19
N HIS A 42 13.40 -0.67 -13.39
CA HIS A 42 13.80 0.58 -14.00
C HIS A 42 12.96 1.76 -13.51
N PRO A 43 13.50 2.99 -13.52
CA PRO A 43 12.74 4.18 -13.15
C PRO A 43 11.43 4.30 -13.93
N ARG A 44 10.38 4.79 -13.26
CA ARG A 44 9.01 4.88 -13.83
C ARG A 44 8.99 5.63 -15.17
N GLU A 45 9.78 6.71 -15.29
CA GLU A 45 9.89 7.49 -16.53
C GLU A 45 10.45 6.68 -17.70
N TRP A 46 11.44 5.81 -17.42
CA TRP A 46 11.99 4.91 -18.43
C TRP A 46 10.95 3.88 -18.88
N ILE A 47 10.15 3.34 -17.95
CA ILE A 47 9.07 2.39 -18.27
C ILE A 47 8.02 3.06 -19.14
N LYS A 48 7.56 4.28 -18.80
CA LYS A 48 6.62 5.06 -19.62
C LYS A 48 7.14 5.27 -21.05
N GLN A 49 8.41 5.65 -21.20
CA GLN A 49 9.03 5.80 -22.52
C GLN A 49 9.02 4.48 -23.33
N LYS A 50 9.17 3.33 -22.65
CA LYS A 50 9.10 2.02 -23.30
C LYS A 50 7.66 1.61 -23.63
N GLU A 51 6.68 1.99 -22.84
CA GLU A 51 5.25 1.79 -23.15
C GLU A 51 4.85 2.43 -24.47
N GLU A 52 5.42 3.59 -24.81
CA GLU A 52 5.18 4.29 -26.08
C GLU A 52 5.88 3.63 -27.28
N SER A 53 7.00 2.93 -27.06
CA SER A 53 7.86 2.40 -28.12
C SER A 53 7.74 0.89 -28.36
N MET A 54 7.11 0.15 -27.46
CA MET A 54 6.97 -1.30 -27.53
C MET A 54 5.53 -1.73 -27.81
N PRO A 55 5.30 -2.93 -28.42
CA PRO A 55 3.95 -3.46 -28.54
C PRO A 55 3.26 -3.60 -27.19
N GLY A 56 2.05 -3.04 -27.04
CA GLY A 56 1.35 -2.97 -25.76
C GLY A 56 1.13 -4.32 -25.07
N PHE A 57 0.92 -5.41 -25.83
CA PHE A 57 0.80 -6.76 -25.25
C PHE A 57 2.09 -7.24 -24.58
N LEU A 58 3.27 -6.84 -25.11
CA LEU A 58 4.57 -7.22 -24.55
C LEU A 58 4.84 -6.43 -23.26
N VAL A 59 4.55 -5.14 -23.26
CA VAL A 59 4.65 -4.29 -22.06
C VAL A 59 3.72 -4.83 -20.96
N SER A 60 2.46 -5.11 -21.32
CA SER A 60 1.50 -5.69 -20.36
C SER A 60 1.98 -7.02 -19.79
N ALA A 61 2.58 -7.89 -20.61
CA ALA A 61 3.12 -9.16 -20.14
C ALA A 61 4.33 -8.99 -19.20
N LEU A 62 5.21 -8.02 -19.50
CA LEU A 62 6.35 -7.70 -18.64
C LEU A 62 5.93 -7.11 -17.30
N LEU A 63 5.01 -6.15 -17.32
CA LEU A 63 4.47 -5.53 -16.10
C LEU A 63 3.70 -6.56 -15.25
N TRP A 64 2.85 -7.37 -15.87
CA TRP A 64 2.09 -8.39 -15.16
C TRP A 64 2.98 -9.41 -14.42
N ASN A 65 4.01 -9.93 -15.09
CA ASN A 65 4.94 -10.88 -14.47
C ASN A 65 5.91 -10.18 -13.53
N GLY A 66 6.45 -9.03 -13.92
CA GLY A 66 7.45 -8.30 -13.16
C GLY A 66 6.91 -7.77 -11.83
N ASN A 67 5.72 -7.19 -11.79
CA ASN A 67 5.11 -6.67 -10.58
C ASN A 67 4.86 -7.78 -9.56
N GLY A 68 4.30 -8.92 -9.98
CA GLY A 68 4.10 -10.06 -9.07
C GLY A 68 5.39 -10.69 -8.55
N LEU A 69 6.45 -10.72 -9.38
CA LEU A 69 7.77 -11.22 -8.97
C LEU A 69 8.52 -10.17 -8.12
N GLY A 70 8.33 -8.87 -8.39
CA GLY A 70 8.85 -7.77 -7.57
C GLY A 70 8.36 -7.88 -6.13
N ASP A 71 7.07 -8.07 -5.92
CA ASP A 71 6.51 -8.29 -4.58
C ASP A 71 7.15 -9.47 -3.83
N ILE A 72 7.48 -10.55 -4.56
CA ILE A 72 8.15 -11.73 -3.97
C ILE A 72 9.61 -11.44 -3.65
N THR A 73 10.34 -10.74 -4.53
CA THR A 73 11.75 -10.39 -4.28
C THR A 73 11.89 -9.44 -3.11
N ASP A 74 11.01 -8.44 -2.99
CA ASP A 74 10.95 -7.54 -1.83
C ASP A 74 10.64 -8.33 -0.54
N ALA A 75 9.65 -9.24 -0.61
CA ALA A 75 9.26 -10.04 0.54
C ALA A 75 10.37 -11.00 1.03
N LEU A 76 11.24 -11.48 0.13
CA LEU A 76 12.32 -12.42 0.43
C LEU A 76 13.65 -11.75 0.81
N ASP A 77 13.73 -10.43 0.86
CA ASP A 77 14.97 -9.70 1.17
C ASP A 77 16.11 -9.96 0.16
N ILE A 78 15.77 -10.12 -1.11
CA ILE A 78 16.77 -10.45 -2.15
C ILE A 78 17.47 -9.18 -2.67
N THR A 79 16.82 -8.03 -2.56
CA THR A 79 17.29 -6.76 -3.14
C THR A 79 17.28 -5.63 -2.11
N GLY A 80 18.38 -4.92 -2.01
CA GLY A 80 18.48 -3.68 -1.22
C GLY A 80 18.85 -3.88 0.26
N THR A 81 19.13 -2.78 0.92
CA THR A 81 19.36 -2.67 2.37
C THR A 81 18.34 -1.72 2.96
N ASP A 82 17.82 -2.03 4.13
CA ASP A 82 16.95 -1.13 4.88
C ASP A 82 17.83 -0.20 5.71
N SER A 83 17.59 1.11 5.66
CA SER A 83 18.23 2.05 6.57
C SER A 83 17.50 2.06 7.91
N VAL A 84 18.29 2.11 8.96
CA VAL A 84 17.82 2.11 10.35
C VAL A 84 18.55 3.23 11.06
N TYR A 85 17.82 4.02 11.83
CA TYR A 85 18.34 5.14 12.60
C TYR A 85 18.17 4.86 14.09
N GLU A 86 19.22 5.14 14.89
CA GLU A 86 19.15 4.99 16.34
C GLU A 86 18.41 6.18 16.95
N TYR A 87 17.35 5.89 17.68
CA TYR A 87 16.56 6.87 18.43
C TYR A 87 16.26 6.33 19.82
N ASP A 88 16.80 6.97 20.84
CA ASP A 88 16.80 6.49 22.22
C ASP A 88 15.55 6.85 23.04
N GLU A 89 14.59 7.55 22.44
CA GLU A 89 13.27 7.76 23.03
C GLU A 89 12.31 6.67 22.57
N GLU A 90 11.61 6.05 23.51
CA GLU A 90 10.52 5.15 23.19
C GLU A 90 9.35 5.95 22.59
N ALA A 91 8.75 5.42 21.53
CA ALA A 91 7.53 5.99 20.98
C ALA A 91 6.45 6.06 22.08
N PRO A 92 5.59 7.08 22.06
CA PRO A 92 4.55 7.25 23.06
C PRO A 92 3.62 6.03 23.09
N SER A 93 3.69 5.24 24.15
CA SER A 93 2.84 4.05 24.32
C SER A 93 1.37 4.42 24.20
N GLY A 94 0.64 3.73 23.31
CA GLY A 94 -0.79 3.96 23.08
C GLY A 94 -1.12 5.21 22.27
N SER A 95 -0.14 5.97 21.77
CA SER A 95 -0.38 7.07 20.84
C SER A 95 -0.59 6.56 19.43
N VAL A 96 -1.54 7.14 18.71
CA VAL A 96 -1.75 6.91 17.27
C VAL A 96 -0.71 7.65 16.41
N PHE A 97 0.07 8.54 17.02
CA PHE A 97 1.13 9.31 16.37
C PHE A 97 2.49 8.88 16.91
N PHE A 98 3.43 8.58 16.02
CA PHE A 98 4.81 8.32 16.38
C PHE A 98 5.52 9.59 16.88
N ALA A 99 5.41 10.67 16.11
CA ALA A 99 6.10 11.92 16.38
C ALA A 99 5.22 13.13 16.02
N GLY A 100 4.05 13.20 16.65
CA GLY A 100 3.09 14.29 16.46
C GLY A 100 2.13 14.10 15.30
N ALA A 101 1.08 14.90 15.30
CA ALA A 101 0.10 14.94 14.22
C ALA A 101 0.65 15.73 13.01
N PRO A 102 0.31 15.36 11.77
CA PRO A 102 0.73 16.10 10.59
C PRO A 102 0.36 17.58 10.67
N LYS A 103 1.32 18.45 10.41
CA LYS A 103 1.16 19.91 10.41
C LYS A 103 1.04 20.43 8.98
N ARG A 104 0.07 21.29 8.72
CA ARG A 104 -0.12 21.91 7.41
C ARG A 104 1.05 22.86 7.09
N THR A 105 1.64 22.69 5.89
CA THR A 105 2.63 23.58 5.32
C THR A 105 2.10 24.15 4.00
N GLY A 106 2.12 25.48 3.83
CA GLY A 106 1.66 26.12 2.59
C GLY A 106 0.15 25.94 2.28
N ASP A 107 -0.21 25.94 0.98
CA ASP A 107 -1.60 26.06 0.52
C ASP A 107 -2.09 24.83 -0.30
N VAL A 108 -1.35 23.74 -0.32
CA VAL A 108 -1.77 22.50 -1.02
C VAL A 108 -3.02 21.92 -0.36
N GLN A 109 -3.03 21.85 0.98
CA GLN A 109 -4.19 21.38 1.73
C GLN A 109 -5.04 22.56 2.22
N PRO A 110 -6.37 22.37 2.37
CA PRO A 110 -7.24 23.43 2.84
C PRO A 110 -6.92 23.82 4.29
N ALA A 111 -7.27 25.04 4.66
CA ALA A 111 -7.05 25.55 6.02
C ALA A 111 -8.08 25.05 7.05
N ASP A 112 -9.16 24.39 6.60
CA ASP A 112 -10.29 23.96 7.44
C ASP A 112 -10.12 22.55 8.04
N ILE A 113 -8.92 21.99 8.02
CA ILE A 113 -8.64 20.66 8.59
C ILE A 113 -8.96 20.67 10.10
N LYS A 114 -9.78 19.71 10.51
CA LYS A 114 -10.13 19.45 11.91
C LYS A 114 -9.73 18.04 12.29
N VAL A 115 -9.03 17.91 13.40
CA VAL A 115 -8.68 16.60 13.96
C VAL A 115 -9.89 16.02 14.66
N LEU A 116 -10.30 14.83 14.25
CA LEU A 116 -11.33 14.00 14.88
C LEU A 116 -10.62 12.84 15.57
N ASP A 117 -10.63 12.83 16.89
CA ASP A 117 -10.12 11.72 17.69
C ASP A 117 -11.16 10.58 17.69
N ARG A 118 -10.69 9.35 17.36
CA ARG A 118 -11.50 8.13 17.33
C ARG A 118 -11.04 7.09 18.36
N GLY A 119 -10.14 7.47 19.26
CA GLY A 119 -9.48 6.58 20.21
C GLY A 119 -8.28 5.89 19.56
N GLU A 120 -8.52 4.79 18.87
CA GLU A 120 -7.46 3.96 18.26
C GLU A 120 -6.98 4.47 16.89
N PHE A 121 -7.52 5.59 16.43
CA PHE A 121 -7.05 6.31 15.25
C PHE A 121 -7.52 7.77 15.28
N ALA A 122 -6.90 8.60 14.48
CA ALA A 122 -7.27 10.00 14.31
C ALA A 122 -7.51 10.33 12.84
N VAL A 123 -8.37 11.32 12.58
CA VAL A 123 -8.69 11.77 11.22
C VAL A 123 -8.51 13.29 11.13
N GLY A 124 -7.67 13.76 10.22
CA GLY A 124 -7.60 15.14 9.77
C GLY A 124 -8.67 15.38 8.69
N TRP A 125 -9.85 15.77 9.12
CA TRP A 125 -11.04 15.95 8.28
C TRP A 125 -11.11 17.35 7.66
N SER A 126 -11.39 17.42 6.36
CA SER A 126 -11.73 18.70 5.70
C SER A 126 -13.21 18.76 5.34
N PRO A 127 -13.97 19.68 5.97
CA PRO A 127 -15.35 19.92 5.60
C PRO A 127 -15.55 20.45 4.17
N SER A 128 -14.59 21.21 3.63
CA SER A 128 -14.66 21.75 2.28
C SER A 128 -14.44 20.68 1.21
N LEU A 129 -13.50 19.76 1.44
CA LEU A 129 -13.22 18.63 0.53
C LEU A 129 -14.18 17.45 0.74
N ARG A 130 -14.85 17.41 1.90
CA ARG A 130 -15.77 16.34 2.32
C ARG A 130 -15.11 14.95 2.33
N ARG A 131 -13.82 14.90 2.67
CA ARG A 131 -13.00 13.71 2.81
C ARG A 131 -11.85 13.93 3.81
N PRO A 132 -11.22 12.83 4.32
CA PRO A 132 -10.00 12.96 5.12
C PRO A 132 -8.85 13.50 4.27
N VAL A 133 -8.05 14.39 4.84
CA VAL A 133 -6.76 14.84 4.32
C VAL A 133 -5.70 13.83 4.73
N TRP A 134 -5.73 13.44 6.00
CA TRP A 134 -4.91 12.39 6.58
C TRP A 134 -5.69 11.62 7.64
N CYS A 135 -5.25 10.42 7.92
CA CYS A 135 -5.61 9.64 9.10
C CYS A 135 -4.32 9.09 9.71
N ALA A 136 -4.32 8.85 11.02
CA ALA A 136 -3.21 8.23 11.71
C ALA A 136 -3.72 7.06 12.56
N TYR A 137 -2.98 5.96 12.59
CA TYR A 137 -3.29 4.80 13.40
C TYR A 137 -2.03 4.03 13.77
N HIS A 138 -2.17 3.19 14.79
CA HIS A 138 -1.11 2.37 15.33
C HIS A 138 -1.47 0.88 15.21
N VAL A 139 -0.47 0.03 14.97
CA VAL A 139 -0.63 -1.41 14.81
C VAL A 139 0.41 -2.13 15.66
N THR A 140 -0.06 -2.83 16.67
CA THR A 140 0.77 -3.68 17.54
C THR A 140 1.03 -5.06 16.90
N PRO A 141 2.09 -5.77 17.31
CA PRO A 141 2.36 -7.14 16.85
C PRO A 141 1.26 -8.15 17.20
N ASP A 142 0.59 -7.95 18.33
CA ASP A 142 -0.37 -8.90 18.87
C ASP A 142 -1.74 -8.78 18.19
N VAL A 143 -2.21 -9.88 17.62
CA VAL A 143 -3.56 -10.01 17.07
C VAL A 143 -4.45 -10.57 18.16
N LEU A 144 -5.32 -9.73 18.72
CA LEU A 144 -6.15 -10.05 19.89
C LEU A 144 -7.57 -10.51 19.52
N TYR A 145 -8.07 -10.09 18.37
CA TYR A 145 -9.44 -10.32 17.96
C TYR A 145 -9.52 -10.93 16.57
N GLN A 146 -10.53 -11.79 16.37
CA GLN A 146 -10.90 -12.32 15.07
C GLN A 146 -12.42 -12.29 15.01
N THR A 147 -12.95 -11.31 14.32
CA THR A 147 -14.38 -11.25 14.06
C THR A 147 -14.64 -11.44 12.58
N GLY A 148 -15.77 -11.68 12.13
CA GLY A 148 -16.05 -11.93 10.72
C GLY A 148 -17.16 -11.04 10.17
N GLN A 149 -17.71 -10.13 10.99
CA GLN A 149 -18.81 -9.28 10.56
C GLN A 149 -18.30 -7.89 10.16
N ARG A 150 -18.52 -7.56 8.91
CA ARG A 150 -18.22 -6.23 8.40
C ARG A 150 -19.38 -5.27 8.69
N PRO A 151 -19.15 -4.16 9.42
CA PRO A 151 -20.18 -3.15 9.68
C PRO A 151 -20.68 -2.47 8.40
N ASN A 152 -21.84 -1.84 8.48
CA ASN A 152 -22.32 -0.96 7.42
C ASN A 152 -21.69 0.42 7.52
N PHE A 153 -21.42 1.04 6.38
CA PHE A 153 -21.02 2.43 6.34
C PHE A 153 -22.10 3.36 6.90
N SER A 154 -21.68 4.38 7.61
CA SER A 154 -22.59 5.37 8.18
C SER A 154 -22.03 6.78 8.11
N LYS A 155 -22.92 7.77 8.00
CA LYS A 155 -22.57 9.17 8.06
C LYS A 155 -21.95 9.48 9.43
N ASP A 156 -20.86 10.23 9.44
CA ASP A 156 -20.25 10.69 10.68
C ASP A 156 -20.92 11.99 11.14
N LYS A 157 -21.52 11.95 12.32
CA LYS A 157 -22.21 13.12 12.89
C LYS A 157 -21.28 14.18 13.46
N GLU A 158 -20.05 13.82 13.79
CA GLU A 158 -19.03 14.72 14.33
C GLU A 158 -18.22 15.41 13.23
N ALA A 159 -18.21 14.82 12.03
CA ALA A 159 -17.56 15.40 10.86
C ALA A 159 -18.54 16.36 10.13
N ALA A 160 -18.28 17.65 10.23
CA ALA A 160 -19.07 18.64 9.49
C ALA A 160 -19.05 18.33 7.98
N ASN A 161 -20.20 18.40 7.31
CA ASN A 161 -20.39 18.07 5.90
C ASN A 161 -20.02 16.62 5.52
N SER A 162 -19.97 15.67 6.49
CA SER A 162 -19.71 14.27 6.20
C SER A 162 -20.64 13.73 5.10
N PRO A 163 -20.12 13.00 4.11
CA PRO A 163 -20.94 12.34 3.09
C PRO A 163 -21.91 11.32 3.70
N ALA A 164 -22.96 11.03 2.96
CA ALA A 164 -23.75 9.83 3.20
C ALA A 164 -23.16 8.65 2.40
N PRO A 165 -23.31 7.40 2.87
CA PRO A 165 -22.87 6.23 2.10
C PRO A 165 -23.46 6.15 0.69
N GLY A 166 -24.69 6.67 0.51
CA GLY A 166 -25.39 6.72 -0.77
C GLY A 166 -24.75 7.61 -1.82
N ASP A 167 -23.96 8.62 -1.41
CA ASP A 167 -23.29 9.57 -2.31
C ASP A 167 -22.26 8.87 -3.23
N TYR A 168 -21.77 7.69 -2.84
CA TYR A 168 -20.84 6.87 -3.62
C TYR A 168 -21.54 5.87 -4.56
N THR A 169 -22.86 5.75 -4.46
CA THR A 169 -23.59 4.73 -5.22
C THR A 169 -23.55 5.02 -6.71
N ARG A 170 -23.05 4.07 -7.51
CA ARG A 170 -22.89 4.18 -8.98
C ARG A 170 -21.93 5.29 -9.42
N SER A 171 -21.04 5.75 -8.55
CA SER A 171 -20.04 6.77 -8.86
C SER A 171 -18.87 6.24 -9.71
N GLY A 172 -18.68 4.92 -9.76
CA GLY A 172 -17.49 4.29 -10.35
C GLY A 172 -16.30 4.22 -9.37
N TYR A 173 -16.44 4.75 -8.15
CA TYR A 173 -15.44 4.72 -7.11
C TYR A 173 -15.88 3.85 -5.93
N ASP A 174 -14.93 3.16 -5.33
CA ASP A 174 -15.12 2.45 -4.08
C ASP A 174 -15.17 3.45 -2.90
N ARG A 175 -15.78 3.02 -1.80
CA ARG A 175 -15.62 3.66 -0.49
C ARG A 175 -14.31 3.18 0.11
N GLY A 176 -13.20 3.83 -0.30
CA GLY A 176 -11.87 3.45 0.15
C GLY A 176 -11.63 3.85 1.58
N HIS A 177 -11.25 2.88 2.42
CA HIS A 177 -10.83 3.17 3.79
C HIS A 177 -9.47 3.84 3.80
N MET A 178 -9.29 4.85 4.66
CA MET A 178 -7.97 5.37 5.00
C MET A 178 -7.36 4.53 6.11
N VAL A 179 -8.00 4.44 7.25
CA VAL A 179 -7.63 3.50 8.32
C VAL A 179 -8.28 2.15 8.02
N PRO A 180 -7.49 1.08 7.79
CA PRO A 180 -8.02 -0.22 7.40
C PRO A 180 -8.84 -0.86 8.52
N ASN A 181 -10.04 -1.31 8.19
CA ASN A 181 -10.90 -2.00 9.14
C ASN A 181 -10.23 -3.23 9.76
N HIS A 182 -9.50 -4.01 8.98
CA HIS A 182 -8.83 -5.22 9.46
C HIS A 182 -7.71 -4.92 10.49
N ALA A 183 -6.93 -3.85 10.27
CA ALA A 183 -5.88 -3.47 11.20
C ALA A 183 -6.46 -3.08 12.57
N ILE A 184 -7.54 -2.32 12.58
CA ILE A 184 -8.20 -1.88 13.83
C ILE A 184 -8.96 -3.03 14.49
N GLU A 185 -9.77 -3.77 13.73
CA GLU A 185 -10.54 -4.90 14.27
C GLU A 185 -9.65 -5.90 14.99
N SER A 186 -8.57 -6.30 14.35
CA SER A 186 -7.71 -7.37 14.85
C SER A 186 -6.94 -7.00 16.13
N ARG A 187 -6.78 -5.72 16.43
CA ARG A 187 -6.07 -5.22 17.62
C ARG A 187 -7.00 -4.69 18.70
N TYR A 188 -8.04 -3.97 18.31
CA TYR A 188 -8.86 -3.18 19.22
C TYR A 188 -10.33 -3.67 19.30
N GLY A 189 -10.72 -4.57 18.40
CA GLY A 189 -12.04 -5.22 18.45
C GLY A 189 -13.13 -4.49 17.67
N THR A 190 -14.37 -5.00 17.85
CA THR A 190 -15.51 -4.62 16.99
C THR A 190 -16.03 -3.20 17.20
N ASP A 191 -15.87 -2.62 18.39
CA ASP A 191 -16.39 -1.28 18.63
C ASP A 191 -15.51 -0.22 17.95
N ASP A 192 -14.20 -0.41 17.93
CA ASP A 192 -13.30 0.46 17.18
C ASP A 192 -13.36 0.18 15.68
N GLN A 193 -13.56 -1.08 15.28
CA GLN A 193 -13.85 -1.43 13.90
C GLN A 193 -15.02 -0.64 13.32
N LYS A 194 -16.14 -0.49 14.06
CA LYS A 194 -17.31 0.26 13.61
C LYS A 194 -16.97 1.72 13.27
N LYS A 195 -16.03 2.32 13.99
CA LYS A 195 -15.59 3.70 13.75
C LYS A 195 -14.88 3.83 12.40
N THR A 196 -14.18 2.78 11.91
CA THR A 196 -13.55 2.81 10.59
C THR A 196 -14.56 2.88 9.45
N PHE A 197 -15.83 2.51 9.66
CA PHE A 197 -16.92 2.60 8.69
C PHE A 197 -17.67 3.94 8.72
N LEU A 198 -17.24 4.90 9.53
CA LEU A 198 -17.70 6.28 9.45
C LEU A 198 -17.17 6.92 8.15
N MET A 199 -18.04 7.67 7.46
CA MET A 199 -17.69 8.28 6.18
C MET A 199 -16.57 9.32 6.31
N SER A 200 -16.20 9.77 7.50
CA SER A 200 -15.01 10.59 7.75
C SER A 200 -13.69 9.85 7.55
N ASN A 201 -13.70 8.51 7.55
CA ASN A 201 -12.55 7.66 7.25
C ASN A 201 -12.49 7.21 5.78
N ILE A 202 -13.36 7.74 4.93
CA ILE A 202 -13.59 7.23 3.57
C ILE A 202 -13.21 8.29 2.54
N ALA A 203 -12.48 7.87 1.51
CA ALA A 203 -12.23 8.68 0.32
C ALA A 203 -12.60 7.92 -0.97
N PRO A 204 -12.96 8.64 -2.06
CA PRO A 204 -13.18 7.99 -3.35
C PRO A 204 -11.90 7.35 -3.89
N GLN A 205 -11.88 6.03 -4.04
CA GLN A 205 -10.78 5.29 -4.65
C GLN A 205 -11.25 4.50 -5.87
N THR A 206 -10.44 4.44 -6.92
CA THR A 206 -10.72 3.51 -8.02
C THR A 206 -10.64 2.06 -7.53
N PRO A 207 -11.43 1.12 -8.08
CA PRO A 207 -11.33 -0.29 -7.69
C PRO A 207 -9.92 -0.87 -7.87
N ALA A 208 -9.19 -0.48 -8.92
CA ALA A 208 -7.84 -0.95 -9.17
C ALA A 208 -6.85 -0.52 -8.07
N LEU A 209 -6.98 0.71 -7.56
CA LEU A 209 -6.20 1.19 -6.42
C LEU A 209 -6.63 0.48 -5.13
N ASN A 210 -7.91 0.61 -4.76
CA ASN A 210 -8.45 0.15 -3.48
C ASN A 210 -8.28 -1.36 -3.25
N GLN A 211 -8.62 -2.17 -4.27
CA GLN A 211 -8.59 -3.63 -4.18
C GLN A 211 -7.26 -4.24 -4.65
N GLY A 212 -6.38 -3.43 -5.23
CA GLY A 212 -5.06 -3.82 -5.74
C GLY A 212 -3.93 -3.43 -4.81
N VAL A 213 -3.07 -2.52 -5.28
CA VAL A 213 -1.82 -2.14 -4.59
C VAL A 213 -2.03 -1.56 -3.20
N TRP A 214 -3.12 -0.80 -2.98
CA TRP A 214 -3.46 -0.24 -1.67
C TRP A 214 -3.69 -1.36 -0.65
N ARG A 215 -4.57 -2.31 -0.96
CA ARG A 215 -4.83 -3.49 -0.11
C ARG A 215 -3.55 -4.33 0.13
N ASN A 216 -2.67 -4.44 -0.86
CA ASN A 216 -1.40 -5.16 -0.70
C ASN A 216 -0.54 -4.53 0.41
N VAL A 217 -0.40 -3.20 0.42
CA VAL A 217 0.37 -2.50 1.47
C VAL A 217 -0.34 -2.59 2.82
N GLU A 218 -1.67 -2.45 2.86
CA GLU A 218 -2.46 -2.63 4.09
C GLU A 218 -2.25 -4.01 4.73
N HIS A 219 -2.17 -5.09 3.92
CA HIS A 219 -1.85 -6.42 4.43
C HIS A 219 -0.43 -6.52 4.99
N ARG A 220 0.54 -5.84 4.39
CA ARG A 220 1.90 -5.79 4.93
C ARG A 220 1.91 -5.11 6.30
N ILE A 221 1.23 -3.99 6.42
CA ILE A 221 1.09 -3.22 7.66
C ILE A 221 0.34 -4.02 8.73
N ALA A 222 -0.76 -4.67 8.39
CA ALA A 222 -1.59 -5.34 9.38
C ALA A 222 -1.12 -6.76 9.73
N ASP A 223 -0.65 -7.55 8.74
CA ASP A 223 -0.46 -8.98 8.91
C ASP A 223 1.00 -9.42 8.99
N PHE A 224 1.96 -8.63 8.45
CA PHE A 224 3.32 -9.12 8.27
C PHE A 224 4.38 -8.29 8.97
N TRP A 225 4.39 -6.97 8.78
CA TRP A 225 5.43 -6.10 9.33
C TRP A 225 5.45 -6.01 10.84
N PRO A 226 4.31 -5.93 11.56
CA PRO A 226 4.34 -5.86 13.02
C PRO A 226 5.01 -7.08 13.66
N ALA A 227 4.82 -8.25 13.05
CA ALA A 227 5.46 -9.47 13.54
C ALA A 227 6.99 -9.50 13.35
N LYS A 228 7.54 -8.69 12.44
CA LYS A 228 8.99 -8.64 12.15
C LYS A 228 9.66 -7.40 12.74
N TYR A 229 8.97 -6.26 12.77
CA TYR A 229 9.54 -4.96 13.09
C TYR A 229 8.96 -4.31 14.35
N GLY A 230 8.10 -5.04 15.09
CA GLY A 230 7.48 -4.49 16.28
C GLY A 230 6.28 -3.60 15.97
N GLU A 231 6.14 -2.52 16.70
CA GLU A 231 5.03 -1.58 16.55
C GLU A 231 5.16 -0.75 15.27
N ILE A 232 4.03 -0.52 14.61
CA ILE A 232 3.95 0.22 13.35
C ILE A 232 2.99 1.40 13.50
N TRP A 233 3.47 2.61 13.24
CA TRP A 233 2.66 3.81 13.13
C TRP A 233 2.47 4.17 11.66
N VAL A 234 1.25 4.56 11.32
CA VAL A 234 0.91 4.88 9.93
C VAL A 234 0.18 6.22 9.87
N ILE A 235 0.65 7.09 9.00
CA ILE A 235 -0.08 8.25 8.54
C ILE A 235 -0.47 7.98 7.09
N VAL A 236 -1.75 7.97 6.83
CA VAL A 236 -2.32 7.67 5.51
C VAL A 236 -3.19 8.83 5.07
N GLY A 237 -3.17 9.17 3.80
CA GLY A 237 -4.01 10.29 3.38
C GLY A 237 -4.07 10.52 1.88
N THR A 238 -4.46 11.72 1.53
CA THR A 238 -4.85 12.10 0.18
C THR A 238 -4.20 13.41 -0.25
N ILE A 239 -3.84 13.48 -1.53
CA ILE A 239 -3.35 14.70 -2.18
C ILE A 239 -4.45 15.20 -3.11
N PRO A 240 -4.80 16.51 -3.03
CA PRO A 240 -5.88 17.07 -3.84
C PRO A 240 -5.68 16.87 -5.33
N ASN A 241 -6.78 16.72 -6.05
CA ASN A 241 -6.78 16.73 -7.50
C ASN A 241 -6.69 18.18 -8.01
N ARG A 242 -5.63 18.49 -8.76
CA ARG A 242 -5.44 19.83 -9.34
C ARG A 242 -6.57 20.28 -10.28
N ARG A 243 -7.41 19.36 -10.75
CA ARG A 243 -8.57 19.64 -11.62
C ARG A 243 -9.85 19.92 -10.84
N GLY A 244 -9.85 19.73 -9.51
CA GLY A 244 -11.03 19.92 -8.67
C GLY A 244 -12.18 18.97 -9.01
N GLU A 245 -11.88 17.76 -9.47
CA GLU A 245 -12.91 16.76 -9.82
C GLU A 245 -13.64 16.30 -8.56
N THR A 246 -14.97 16.13 -8.69
CA THR A 246 -15.84 15.66 -7.61
C THR A 246 -16.65 14.44 -8.04
N LEU A 247 -17.14 13.66 -7.09
CA LEU A 247 -18.07 12.58 -7.38
C LEU A 247 -19.34 13.15 -8.02
N SER A 248 -19.80 12.51 -9.09
CA SER A 248 -20.95 12.98 -9.89
C SER A 248 -22.17 13.27 -9.00
N GLY A 249 -22.68 14.49 -9.11
CA GLY A 249 -23.84 14.97 -8.35
C GLY A 249 -23.54 15.29 -6.88
N THR A 250 -22.29 15.41 -6.51
CA THR A 250 -21.86 15.77 -5.13
C THR A 250 -20.73 16.79 -5.16
N ASP A 251 -20.39 17.34 -3.98
CA ASP A 251 -19.21 18.19 -3.76
C ASP A 251 -18.06 17.40 -3.09
N ILE A 252 -18.08 16.07 -3.13
CA ILE A 252 -17.02 15.24 -2.57
C ILE A 252 -15.86 15.25 -3.54
N GLU A 253 -14.72 15.80 -3.15
CA GLU A 253 -13.54 15.84 -4.00
C GLU A 253 -12.98 14.42 -4.23
N ILE A 254 -12.63 14.14 -5.47
CA ILE A 254 -11.89 12.94 -5.85
C ILE A 254 -10.40 13.25 -5.73
N PRO A 255 -9.64 12.62 -4.81
CA PRO A 255 -8.21 12.86 -4.68
C PRO A 255 -7.46 12.51 -5.97
N GLY A 256 -6.40 13.26 -6.27
CA GLY A 256 -5.50 12.93 -7.36
C GLY A 256 -4.58 11.76 -7.02
N ARG A 257 -4.10 11.73 -5.75
CA ARG A 257 -3.15 10.73 -5.26
C ARG A 257 -3.44 10.35 -3.81
N PHE A 258 -2.90 9.21 -3.40
CA PHE A 258 -2.98 8.68 -2.04
C PHE A 258 -1.61 8.32 -1.53
N TYR A 259 -1.36 8.51 -0.24
CA TYR A 259 -0.08 8.20 0.37
C TYR A 259 -0.21 7.40 1.66
N GLN A 260 0.87 6.73 2.01
CA GLN A 260 1.08 6.13 3.34
C GLN A 260 2.51 6.44 3.79
N VAL A 261 2.65 7.03 4.97
CA VAL A 261 3.92 7.15 5.71
C VAL A 261 3.87 6.13 6.82
N ILE A 262 4.83 5.22 6.85
CA ILE A 262 4.86 4.06 7.72
C ILE A 262 6.15 4.13 8.53
N VAL A 263 6.04 4.13 9.85
CA VAL A 263 7.17 4.15 10.77
C VAL A 263 7.14 2.90 11.61
N ALA A 264 8.28 2.26 11.80
CA ALA A 264 8.45 1.16 12.72
C ALA A 264 9.56 1.47 13.72
N GLN A 265 9.35 1.09 14.98
CA GLN A 265 10.37 1.15 16.01
C GLN A 265 10.49 -0.21 16.70
N GLU A 266 11.72 -0.72 16.77
CA GLU A 266 12.10 -1.91 17.54
C GLU A 266 13.27 -1.57 18.46
N GLY A 267 13.00 -1.37 19.74
CA GLY A 267 13.98 -0.83 20.68
C GLY A 267 14.38 0.59 20.28
N MET A 268 15.68 0.79 20.03
CA MET A 268 16.22 2.09 19.57
C MET A 268 16.24 2.24 18.05
N ASP A 269 15.92 1.19 17.32
CA ASP A 269 15.96 1.17 15.85
C ASP A 269 14.68 1.73 15.26
N VAL A 270 14.75 2.87 14.56
CA VAL A 270 13.65 3.50 13.84
C VAL A 270 13.90 3.42 12.33
N ARG A 271 12.84 3.11 11.60
CA ARG A 271 12.82 3.12 10.13
C ARG A 271 11.53 3.72 9.62
N ALA A 272 11.57 4.33 8.45
CA ALA A 272 10.40 4.89 7.80
C ALA A 272 10.31 4.46 6.33
N LEU A 273 9.10 4.49 5.79
CA LEU A 273 8.79 4.19 4.40
C LEU A 273 7.60 5.06 3.97
N ALA A 274 7.74 5.77 2.87
CA ALA A 274 6.64 6.49 2.25
C ALA A 274 6.32 5.93 0.86
N VAL A 275 5.02 5.78 0.57
CA VAL A 275 4.53 5.38 -0.77
C VAL A 275 3.43 6.34 -1.22
N VAL A 276 3.42 6.65 -2.52
CA VAL A 276 2.42 7.54 -3.13
C VAL A 276 1.84 6.91 -4.38
N PHE A 277 0.54 6.69 -4.41
CA PHE A 277 -0.17 6.07 -5.53
C PHE A 277 -1.05 7.09 -6.26
N ASP A 278 -1.03 7.08 -7.57
CA ASP A 278 -2.01 7.80 -8.37
C ASP A 278 -3.42 7.20 -8.17
N GLN A 279 -4.46 8.03 -8.28
CA GLN A 279 -5.86 7.56 -8.28
C GLN A 279 -6.11 6.48 -9.34
N HIS A 280 -5.46 6.61 -10.49
CA HIS A 280 -5.58 5.67 -11.61
C HIS A 280 -4.30 4.85 -11.77
N VAL A 281 -4.23 3.74 -11.07
CA VAL A 281 -3.15 2.74 -11.20
C VAL A 281 -3.65 1.52 -11.98
N PRO A 282 -2.76 0.75 -12.65
CA PRO A 282 -3.12 -0.54 -13.20
C PRO A 282 -3.46 -1.55 -12.08
N TRP A 283 -4.29 -2.55 -12.40
CA TRP A 283 -4.74 -3.57 -11.44
C TRP A 283 -3.61 -4.35 -10.74
N ARG A 284 -2.46 -4.44 -11.34
CA ARG A 284 -1.26 -5.08 -10.74
C ARG A 284 -0.12 -4.09 -10.67
N GLU A 285 -0.36 -2.97 -10.01
CA GLU A 285 0.71 -2.03 -9.69
C GLU A 285 1.66 -2.64 -8.66
N TRP A 286 2.96 -2.43 -8.84
CA TRP A 286 3.97 -2.85 -7.87
C TRP A 286 4.25 -1.70 -6.90
N ALA A 287 4.00 -1.94 -5.61
CA ALA A 287 4.07 -0.90 -4.59
C ALA A 287 5.47 -0.25 -4.48
N ALA A 288 6.54 -1.03 -4.63
CA ALA A 288 7.90 -0.51 -4.52
C ALA A 288 8.26 0.57 -5.55
N ARG A 289 7.57 0.62 -6.70
CA ARG A 289 7.77 1.70 -7.68
C ARG A 289 7.21 3.05 -7.26
N ASN A 290 6.41 3.05 -6.22
CA ASN A 290 5.71 4.20 -5.70
C ASN A 290 6.31 4.68 -4.38
N ILE A 291 7.48 4.17 -4.01
CA ILE A 291 8.27 4.65 -2.87
C ILE A 291 8.84 6.02 -3.23
N VAL A 292 8.75 6.93 -2.28
CA VAL A 292 9.30 8.28 -2.31
C VAL A 292 10.00 8.57 -0.99
N SER A 293 10.79 9.62 -0.90
CA SER A 293 11.22 10.16 0.39
C SER A 293 10.05 10.84 1.11
N ILE A 294 10.13 10.97 2.42
CA ILE A 294 9.11 11.70 3.18
C ILE A 294 9.17 13.18 2.79
N ASP A 295 10.38 13.76 2.62
CA ASP A 295 10.56 15.15 2.16
C ASP A 295 9.84 15.43 0.84
N GLU A 296 9.98 14.54 -0.17
CA GLU A 296 9.27 14.69 -1.45
C GLU A 296 7.75 14.62 -1.27
N LEU A 297 7.28 13.74 -0.39
CA LEU A 297 5.86 13.64 -0.09
C LEU A 297 5.35 14.87 0.67
N GLU A 298 6.12 15.43 1.59
CA GLU A 298 5.77 16.64 2.34
C GLU A 298 5.58 17.85 1.40
N GLU A 299 6.49 18.03 0.46
CA GLU A 299 6.37 19.07 -0.56
C GLU A 299 5.10 18.86 -1.40
N GLU A 300 4.81 17.64 -1.81
CA GLU A 300 3.65 17.34 -2.63
C GLU A 300 2.33 17.42 -1.86
N ALA A 301 2.30 16.91 -0.63
CA ALA A 301 1.10 16.87 0.21
C ALA A 301 0.82 18.21 0.91
N GLY A 302 1.82 19.08 1.06
CA GLY A 302 1.72 20.32 1.85
C GLY A 302 1.49 20.04 3.34
N LEU A 303 2.16 19.02 3.86
CA LEU A 303 2.11 18.58 5.25
C LEU A 303 3.52 18.30 5.75
N ASP A 304 3.76 18.47 7.04
CA ASP A 304 4.94 18.03 7.78
C ASP A 304 4.50 16.83 8.63
N PHE A 305 5.07 15.64 8.40
CA PHE A 305 4.52 14.38 8.90
C PHE A 305 5.02 13.94 10.26
N LEU A 306 6.25 14.21 10.60
CA LEU A 306 6.87 13.79 11.85
C LEU A 306 7.41 15.00 12.64
N PRO A 307 6.57 16.02 12.86
CA PRO A 307 7.01 17.36 13.28
C PRO A 307 7.62 17.45 14.68
N ASP A 308 7.48 16.42 15.49
CA ASP A 308 7.98 16.39 16.86
C ASP A 308 9.26 15.53 16.99
N LEU A 309 9.78 14.94 15.87
CA LEU A 309 11.08 14.29 15.86
C LEU A 309 12.21 15.31 16.02
N PRO A 310 13.26 14.99 16.80
CA PRO A 310 14.47 15.78 16.79
C PRO A 310 15.08 15.84 15.39
N THR A 311 15.51 17.02 14.94
CA THR A 311 16.00 17.27 13.58
C THR A 311 17.19 16.38 13.16
N PHE A 312 17.99 15.91 14.11
CA PHE A 312 19.13 15.02 13.82
C PHE A 312 18.68 13.59 13.44
N ILE A 313 17.45 13.18 13.79
CA ILE A 313 16.80 11.95 13.33
C ILE A 313 15.87 12.26 12.14
N GLN A 314 15.05 13.30 12.27
CA GLN A 314 14.07 13.68 11.26
C GLN A 314 14.71 13.86 9.89
N ASN A 315 15.72 14.74 9.77
CA ASN A 315 16.32 15.08 8.49
C ASN A 315 16.86 13.86 7.71
N PRO A 316 17.70 12.96 8.28
CA PRO A 316 18.17 11.81 7.53
C PRO A 316 17.07 10.77 7.26
N LEU A 317 16.11 10.60 8.18
CA LEU A 317 15.00 9.66 8.05
C LEU A 317 14.05 10.07 6.91
N GLU A 318 13.73 11.36 6.80
CA GLU A 318 12.78 11.91 5.83
C GLU A 318 13.40 12.10 4.44
N ALA A 319 14.69 12.40 4.37
CA ALA A 319 15.41 12.58 3.11
C ALA A 319 15.68 11.25 2.37
N GLU A 320 15.59 10.12 3.06
CA GLU A 320 15.88 8.83 2.45
C GLU A 320 14.74 8.32 1.58
N THR A 321 15.10 7.80 0.40
CA THR A 321 14.17 7.05 -0.46
C THR A 321 14.56 5.57 -0.44
N PRO A 322 13.86 4.71 0.34
CA PRO A 322 14.13 3.28 0.37
C PRO A 322 14.01 2.65 -1.02
N SER A 323 14.89 1.73 -1.35
CA SER A 323 14.93 1.10 -2.69
C SER A 323 13.85 0.03 -2.89
N ARG A 324 13.18 -0.39 -1.83
CA ARG A 324 12.19 -1.49 -1.80
C ARG A 324 11.22 -1.35 -0.63
N LEU A 325 10.13 -2.14 -0.67
CA LEU A 325 9.31 -2.36 0.52
C LEU A 325 10.07 -3.19 1.55
N TRP A 326 9.76 -2.98 2.83
CA TRP A 326 10.37 -3.79 3.87
C TRP A 326 10.05 -5.28 3.69
N PRO A 327 11.06 -6.16 3.81
CA PRO A 327 10.84 -7.59 3.70
C PRO A 327 9.98 -8.13 4.85
N ILE A 328 9.28 -9.22 4.58
CA ILE A 328 8.50 -9.96 5.57
C ILE A 328 9.27 -11.21 6.03
N ARG A 329 8.76 -11.92 7.03
CA ARG A 329 9.38 -13.19 7.44
C ARG A 329 9.21 -14.24 6.33
N ALA A 330 10.26 -15.00 6.03
CA ALA A 330 10.25 -16.00 4.95
C ALA A 330 9.06 -16.98 5.01
N ARG A 331 8.61 -17.37 6.22
CA ARG A 331 7.44 -18.25 6.43
C ARG A 331 6.10 -17.62 6.00
N ASP A 332 6.04 -16.29 5.91
CA ASP A 332 4.82 -15.53 5.61
C ASP A 332 4.68 -15.23 4.11
N VAL A 333 5.73 -15.45 3.31
CA VAL A 333 5.76 -15.15 1.86
C VAL A 333 4.65 -15.88 1.10
N PHE A 334 4.42 -17.16 1.43
CA PHE A 334 3.36 -17.93 0.77
C PHE A 334 1.96 -17.36 1.05
N ARG A 335 1.73 -16.87 2.28
CA ARG A 335 0.47 -16.22 2.66
C ARG A 335 0.27 -14.90 1.89
N LEU A 336 1.33 -14.09 1.73
CA LEU A 336 1.28 -12.88 0.91
C LEU A 336 0.91 -13.20 -0.54
N ILE A 337 1.52 -14.25 -1.12
CA ILE A 337 1.19 -14.67 -2.50
C ILE A 337 -0.28 -15.04 -2.63
N LEU A 338 -0.84 -15.79 -1.68
CA LEU A 338 -2.26 -16.18 -1.71
C LEU A 338 -3.19 -14.95 -1.62
N LEU A 339 -2.89 -14.01 -0.74
CA LEU A 339 -3.68 -12.78 -0.58
C LEU A 339 -3.70 -11.90 -1.85
N ASN A 340 -2.63 -11.95 -2.65
CA ASN A 340 -2.56 -11.21 -3.92
C ASN A 340 -3.27 -11.92 -5.09
N LEU A 341 -3.74 -13.14 -4.90
CA LEU A 341 -4.50 -13.90 -5.91
C LEU A 341 -6.02 -13.78 -5.72
N GLU A 342 -6.47 -13.31 -4.55
CA GLU A 342 -7.87 -13.01 -4.22
C GLU A 342 -8.29 -11.60 -4.66
#